data_f4807527a6c42fa5ea94b5c1b45f723c
#
_entry.id   f4807527a6c42fa5ea94b5c1b45f723c
#
_cell.length_a   1.000
_cell.length_b   1.000
_cell.length_c   1.000
_cell.angle_alpha   90.00
_cell.angle_beta   90.00
_cell.angle_gamma   90.00
#
_symmetry.space_group_name_H-M   'P 1'
#
loop_
_entity.id
_entity.type
_entity.pdbx_description
1 polymer ?
#
loop_
_entity_poly.entity_id
_entity_poly.type
_entity_poly.pdbx_seq_one_letter_code
_entity_poly.pdbx_strand_id
1 'polypeptide(L)'
;MTETETTTATAAQVRLVSTDGEGFELSSAVAAQSELVKTMMADEASDEAGDEAQEIPLPNVKGSVLAKVVEFLEHHVGEPMAELEKPLKSNDLHDAVSDWYANFVELDDHELLFELILAANYLDIKPLLDLACAKVASMIKGKTPEEIRATFGVTAEFTPEEEQMIREENKWIEDL
;
A
#
# COMPACT_ATOMS: atom_id res chain seq x y z
N MET A 1 -12.55 -28.85 41.57
CA MET A 1 -11.58 -28.87 40.49
C MET A 1 -12.37 -28.74 39.20
N THR A 2 -12.51 -27.52 38.70
CA THR A 2 -13.19 -27.22 37.44
C THR A 2 -12.10 -26.75 36.50
N GLU A 3 -11.71 -27.64 35.60
CA GLU A 3 -10.79 -27.31 34.50
C GLU A 3 -11.52 -26.38 33.54
N THR A 4 -11.03 -25.16 33.44
CA THR A 4 -11.44 -24.19 32.41
C THR A 4 -10.68 -24.56 31.14
N GLU A 5 -11.30 -25.35 30.27
CA GLU A 5 -10.80 -25.53 28.90
C GLU A 5 -10.85 -24.19 28.18
N THR A 6 -9.70 -23.57 28.04
CA THR A 6 -9.51 -22.43 27.13
C THR A 6 -9.55 -22.97 25.70
N THR A 7 -10.73 -22.98 25.11
CA THR A 7 -10.88 -23.25 23.67
C THR A 7 -10.22 -22.11 22.91
N THR A 8 -8.97 -22.27 22.52
CA THR A 8 -8.35 -21.44 21.48
C THR A 8 -9.08 -21.74 20.18
N ALA A 9 -10.05 -20.90 19.84
CA ALA A 9 -10.64 -20.90 18.52
C ALA A 9 -9.49 -20.67 17.53
N THR A 10 -9.13 -21.69 16.75
CA THR A 10 -8.17 -21.58 15.65
C THR A 10 -8.76 -20.55 14.70
N ALA A 11 -8.19 -19.35 14.66
CA ALA A 11 -8.63 -18.32 13.72
C ALA A 11 -8.44 -18.90 12.31
N ALA A 12 -9.49 -18.85 11.50
CA ALA A 12 -9.42 -19.32 10.13
C ALA A 12 -8.23 -18.64 9.42
N GLN A 13 -7.39 -19.44 8.75
CA GLN A 13 -6.20 -18.96 8.05
C GLN A 13 -6.45 -18.87 6.56
N VAL A 14 -5.83 -17.90 5.92
CA VAL A 14 -5.86 -17.65 4.49
C VAL A 14 -4.43 -17.59 3.99
N ARG A 15 -4.15 -18.21 2.86
CA ARG A 15 -2.85 -18.19 2.20
C ARG A 15 -2.93 -17.33 0.95
N LEU A 16 -2.25 -16.18 0.96
CA LEU A 16 -2.09 -15.33 -0.23
C LEU A 16 -0.90 -15.83 -1.04
N VAL A 17 -1.08 -15.99 -2.35
CA VAL A 17 -0.02 -16.47 -3.25
C VAL A 17 0.30 -15.43 -4.30
N SER A 18 1.56 -15.01 -4.33
CA SER A 18 2.07 -14.01 -5.28
C SER A 18 2.20 -14.56 -6.70
N THR A 19 2.47 -13.67 -7.68
CA THR A 19 2.66 -14.05 -9.08
C THR A 19 3.86 -14.97 -9.31
N ASP A 20 4.86 -14.93 -8.44
CA ASP A 20 6.08 -15.76 -8.43
C ASP A 20 5.98 -16.99 -7.54
N GLY A 21 4.78 -17.26 -7.00
CA GLY A 21 4.46 -18.47 -6.26
C GLY A 21 4.85 -18.45 -4.78
N GLU A 22 5.27 -17.31 -4.23
CA GLU A 22 5.50 -17.16 -2.79
C GLU A 22 4.16 -17.12 -2.05
N GLY A 23 4.03 -17.89 -0.98
CA GLY A 23 2.81 -18.01 -0.17
C GLY A 23 2.99 -17.33 1.19
N PHE A 24 1.99 -16.56 1.61
CA PHE A 24 1.94 -15.86 2.90
C PHE A 24 0.68 -16.27 3.65
N GLU A 25 0.86 -16.81 4.86
CA GLU A 25 -0.25 -17.25 5.71
C GLU A 25 -0.65 -16.12 6.66
N LEU A 26 -1.94 -15.79 6.66
CA LEU A 26 -2.53 -14.73 7.47
C LEU A 26 -3.79 -15.25 8.18
N SER A 27 -4.13 -14.65 9.33
CA SER A 27 -5.48 -14.83 9.86
C SER A 27 -6.50 -14.14 8.95
N SER A 28 -7.71 -14.70 8.85
CA SER A 28 -8.80 -14.10 8.07
C SER A 28 -9.11 -12.65 8.48
N ALA A 29 -8.90 -12.31 9.76
CA ALA A 29 -9.09 -10.94 10.25
C ALA A 29 -8.07 -9.96 9.68
N VAL A 30 -6.80 -10.38 9.52
CA VAL A 30 -5.74 -9.58 8.89
C VAL A 30 -6.00 -9.46 7.39
N ALA A 31 -6.28 -10.57 6.72
CA ALA A 31 -6.55 -10.62 5.29
C ALA A 31 -7.78 -9.79 4.87
N ALA A 32 -8.82 -9.75 5.70
CA ALA A 32 -10.06 -9.01 5.46
C ALA A 32 -9.91 -7.47 5.45
N GLN A 33 -8.73 -6.94 5.76
CA GLN A 33 -8.44 -5.51 5.57
C GLN A 33 -8.27 -5.13 4.08
N SER A 34 -8.01 -6.11 3.22
CA SER A 34 -8.12 -5.96 1.77
C SER A 34 -9.56 -6.26 1.35
N GLU A 35 -10.25 -5.30 0.74
CA GLU A 35 -11.62 -5.52 0.27
C GLU A 35 -11.66 -6.55 -0.88
N LEU A 36 -10.63 -6.63 -1.71
CA LEU A 36 -10.51 -7.66 -2.74
C LEU A 36 -10.44 -9.06 -2.09
N VAL A 37 -9.50 -9.26 -1.17
CA VAL A 37 -9.29 -10.55 -0.50
C VAL A 37 -10.55 -10.94 0.29
N LYS A 38 -11.17 -10.01 0.99
CA LYS A 38 -12.42 -10.20 1.73
C LYS A 38 -13.56 -10.68 0.82
N THR A 39 -13.67 -10.11 -0.38
CA THR A 39 -14.66 -10.55 -1.37
C THR A 39 -14.38 -11.97 -1.85
N MET A 40 -13.11 -12.29 -2.16
CA MET A 40 -12.71 -13.63 -2.60
C MET A 40 -12.96 -14.68 -1.50
N MET A 41 -12.68 -14.36 -0.25
CA MET A 41 -12.99 -15.25 0.90
C MET A 41 -14.49 -15.51 1.05
N ALA A 42 -15.33 -14.50 0.78
CA ALA A 42 -16.79 -14.66 0.89
C ALA A 42 -17.36 -15.50 -0.26
N ASP A 43 -16.81 -15.39 -1.46
CA ASP A 43 -17.27 -16.16 -2.63
C ASP A 43 -16.94 -17.64 -2.48
N GLU A 44 -15.77 -18.01 -1.96
CA GLU A 44 -15.36 -19.40 -1.76
C GLU A 44 -16.00 -20.06 -0.51
N ALA A 45 -16.38 -19.26 0.50
CA ALA A 45 -17.09 -19.78 1.67
C ALA A 45 -18.47 -20.42 1.33
N SER A 46 -18.97 -20.23 0.12
CA SER A 46 -20.18 -20.87 -0.39
C SER A 46 -19.98 -22.29 -0.93
N ASP A 47 -18.74 -22.68 -1.24
CA ASP A 47 -18.40 -24.03 -1.73
C ASP A 47 -17.60 -24.77 -0.64
N GLU A 48 -18.24 -25.74 0.02
CA GLU A 48 -17.73 -26.75 0.96
C GLU A 48 -16.41 -26.39 1.70
N ALA A 49 -16.51 -25.82 2.89
CA ALA A 49 -15.40 -25.53 3.79
C ALA A 49 -14.67 -26.85 4.18
N GLY A 50 -13.58 -27.15 3.49
CA GLY A 50 -12.56 -28.08 3.95
C GLY A 50 -11.72 -27.44 5.05
N ASP A 51 -11.10 -28.27 5.89
CA ASP A 51 -10.25 -27.87 7.03
C ASP A 51 -8.86 -27.32 6.55
N GLU A 52 -8.71 -27.02 5.26
CA GLU A 52 -7.49 -26.50 4.65
C GLU A 52 -7.53 -24.98 4.57
N ALA A 53 -6.38 -24.32 4.77
CA ALA A 53 -6.26 -22.87 4.61
C ALA A 53 -6.63 -22.45 3.18
N GLN A 54 -7.60 -21.55 3.06
CA GLN A 54 -8.05 -21.02 1.78
C GLN A 54 -6.87 -20.36 1.04
N GLU A 55 -6.57 -20.81 -0.18
CA GLU A 55 -5.50 -20.26 -1.01
C GLU A 55 -6.03 -19.23 -2.02
N ILE A 56 -5.55 -17.99 -1.90
CA ILE A 56 -5.98 -16.87 -2.76
C ILE A 56 -4.83 -16.45 -3.67
N PRO A 57 -4.90 -16.72 -4.97
CA PRO A 57 -3.88 -16.32 -5.92
C PRO A 57 -3.97 -14.82 -6.25
N LEU A 58 -2.83 -14.13 -6.20
CA LEU A 58 -2.67 -12.71 -6.53
C LEU A 58 -1.72 -12.53 -7.72
N PRO A 59 -2.18 -12.77 -8.95
CA PRO A 59 -1.32 -12.85 -10.14
C PRO A 59 -0.67 -11.51 -10.52
N ASN A 60 -1.14 -10.40 -9.96
CA ASN A 60 -0.64 -9.05 -10.25
C ASN A 60 0.29 -8.50 -9.16
N VAL A 61 0.65 -9.30 -8.15
CA VAL A 61 1.49 -8.87 -7.02
C VAL A 61 2.69 -9.78 -6.90
N LYS A 62 3.91 -9.21 -6.96
CA LYS A 62 5.16 -9.94 -6.75
C LYS A 62 5.34 -10.30 -5.27
N GLY A 63 6.10 -11.36 -4.97
CA GLY A 63 6.36 -11.81 -3.60
C GLY A 63 6.99 -10.74 -2.70
N SER A 64 7.99 -10.00 -3.21
CA SER A 64 8.64 -8.92 -2.47
C SER A 64 7.67 -7.78 -2.09
N VAL A 65 6.71 -7.47 -2.97
CA VAL A 65 5.67 -6.47 -2.73
C VAL A 65 4.62 -7.01 -1.77
N LEU A 66 4.19 -8.27 -1.98
CA LEU A 66 3.22 -8.94 -1.11
C LEU A 66 3.73 -9.07 0.32
N ALA A 67 5.03 -9.35 0.51
CA ALA A 67 5.66 -9.34 1.83
C ALA A 67 5.48 -8.00 2.55
N LYS A 68 5.66 -6.88 1.83
CA LYS A 68 5.41 -5.53 2.38
C LYS A 68 3.93 -5.27 2.68
N VAL A 69 3.04 -5.74 1.83
CA VAL A 69 1.59 -5.65 2.09
C VAL A 69 1.23 -6.41 3.37
N VAL A 70 1.73 -7.63 3.53
CA VAL A 70 1.50 -8.47 4.72
C VAL A 70 2.02 -7.79 5.98
N GLU A 71 3.27 -7.27 5.96
CA GLU A 71 3.87 -6.52 7.06
C GLU A 71 2.98 -5.34 7.49
N PHE A 72 2.43 -4.60 6.50
CA PHE A 72 1.50 -3.50 6.77
C PHE A 72 0.20 -3.99 7.43
N LEU A 73 -0.44 -5.02 6.86
CA LEU A 73 -1.72 -5.54 7.35
C LEU A 73 -1.62 -6.06 8.78
N GLU A 74 -0.55 -6.80 9.10
CA GLU A 74 -0.30 -7.33 10.44
C GLU A 74 -0.14 -6.22 11.48
N HIS A 75 0.62 -5.17 11.13
CA HIS A 75 0.78 -4.03 12.03
C HIS A 75 -0.52 -3.24 12.17
N HIS A 76 -1.19 -2.98 11.07
CA HIS A 76 -2.38 -2.12 11.01
C HIS A 76 -3.58 -2.67 11.81
N VAL A 77 -3.70 -3.99 11.94
CA VAL A 77 -4.71 -4.61 12.82
C VAL A 77 -4.49 -4.27 14.29
N GLY A 78 -3.23 -4.27 14.73
CA GLY A 78 -2.88 -3.98 16.12
C GLY A 78 -2.88 -2.50 16.46
N GLU A 79 -2.42 -1.68 15.53
CA GLU A 79 -2.28 -0.23 15.67
C GLU A 79 -2.75 0.47 14.39
N PRO A 80 -4.05 0.73 14.23
CA PRO A 80 -4.59 1.37 13.04
C PRO A 80 -4.00 2.77 12.81
N MET A 81 -3.60 3.06 11.57
CA MET A 81 -3.13 4.37 11.16
C MET A 81 -4.24 5.41 11.27
N ALA A 82 -3.91 6.58 11.84
CA ALA A 82 -4.81 7.72 11.82
C ALA A 82 -5.06 8.20 10.37
N GLU A 83 -6.24 8.77 10.12
CA GLU A 83 -6.55 9.33 8.81
C GLU A 83 -5.61 10.49 8.47
N LEU A 84 -5.00 10.42 7.29
CA LEU A 84 -4.09 11.44 6.79
C LEU A 84 -4.84 12.72 6.41
N GLU A 85 -4.43 13.84 6.99
CA GLU A 85 -4.94 15.15 6.59
C GLU A 85 -4.41 15.54 5.18
N LYS A 86 -5.31 15.93 4.31
CA LYS A 86 -5.00 16.37 2.94
C LYS A 86 -5.40 17.83 2.75
N PRO A 87 -4.48 18.68 2.22
CA PRO A 87 -3.12 18.43 1.75
C PRO A 87 -2.12 18.23 2.89
N LEU A 88 -1.00 17.54 2.62
CA LEU A 88 0.08 17.37 3.59
C LEU A 88 0.63 18.74 4.02
N LYS A 89 0.77 18.96 5.32
CA LYS A 89 1.30 20.21 5.90
C LYS A 89 2.81 20.26 5.85
N SER A 90 3.47 19.12 6.05
CA SER A 90 4.94 18.97 6.09
C SER A 90 5.43 18.04 4.96
N ASN A 91 6.74 18.13 4.65
CA ASN A 91 7.44 17.16 3.80
C ASN A 91 7.91 15.94 4.60
N ASP A 92 7.87 16.02 5.92
CA ASP A 92 8.21 14.94 6.83
C ASP A 92 6.93 14.17 7.19
N LEU A 93 6.89 12.87 6.87
CA LEU A 93 5.75 12.03 7.21
C LEU A 93 5.63 11.74 8.70
N HIS A 94 6.71 11.87 9.49
CA HIS A 94 6.65 11.74 10.95
C HIS A 94 5.75 12.79 11.61
N ASP A 95 5.48 13.90 10.92
CA ASP A 95 4.53 14.93 11.38
C ASP A 95 3.05 14.53 11.10
N ALA A 96 2.82 13.54 10.25
CA ALA A 96 1.49 13.17 9.76
C ALA A 96 1.02 11.79 10.23
N VAL A 97 1.94 10.85 10.46
CA VAL A 97 1.67 9.47 10.90
C VAL A 97 2.64 9.07 12.01
N SER A 98 2.37 7.94 12.69
CA SER A 98 3.31 7.41 13.67
C SER A 98 4.64 6.99 13.03
N ASP A 99 5.69 6.93 13.84
CA ASP A 99 7.06 6.61 13.41
C ASP A 99 7.13 5.29 12.62
N TRP A 100 6.34 4.29 13.02
CA TRP A 100 6.33 3.02 12.31
C TRP A 100 5.87 3.18 10.85
N TYR A 101 4.75 3.87 10.62
CA TYR A 101 4.22 4.09 9.26
C TYR A 101 5.13 4.96 8.40
N ALA A 102 5.73 6.01 8.99
CA ALA A 102 6.69 6.86 8.30
C ALA A 102 7.91 6.04 7.84
N ASN A 103 8.50 5.24 8.74
CA ASN A 103 9.64 4.38 8.44
C ASN A 103 9.29 3.24 7.47
N PHE A 104 8.07 2.69 7.55
CA PHE A 104 7.62 1.61 6.67
C PHE A 104 7.68 2.00 5.19
N VAL A 105 7.35 3.25 4.85
CA VAL A 105 7.40 3.76 3.46
C VAL A 105 8.70 4.47 3.13
N GLU A 106 9.69 4.52 4.05
CA GLU A 106 11.04 5.01 3.78
C GLU A 106 11.82 3.93 3.04
N LEU A 107 11.52 3.75 1.76
CA LEU A 107 12.11 2.75 0.89
C LEU A 107 13.21 3.42 0.05
N ASP A 108 14.42 2.82 0.04
CA ASP A 108 15.53 3.28 -0.81
C ASP A 108 15.21 3.07 -2.31
N ASP A 109 14.39 2.06 -2.60
CA ASP A 109 13.96 1.71 -3.95
C ASP A 109 12.59 2.32 -4.28
N HIS A 110 12.60 3.35 -5.14
CA HIS A 110 11.38 3.99 -5.62
C HIS A 110 10.52 3.05 -6.47
N GLU A 111 11.11 2.06 -7.16
CA GLU A 111 10.35 1.08 -7.93
C GLU A 111 9.46 0.25 -7.00
N LEU A 112 10.02 -0.21 -5.87
CA LEU A 112 9.25 -0.93 -4.85
C LEU A 112 8.11 -0.07 -4.27
N LEU A 113 8.35 1.23 -4.05
CA LEU A 113 7.31 2.14 -3.57
C LEU A 113 6.15 2.25 -4.59
N PHE A 114 6.46 2.37 -5.88
CA PHE A 114 5.42 2.42 -6.92
C PHE A 114 4.68 1.09 -7.08
N GLU A 115 5.39 -0.04 -7.01
CA GLU A 115 4.75 -1.36 -7.01
C GLU A 115 3.85 -1.55 -5.79
N LEU A 116 4.24 -1.02 -4.62
CA LEU A 116 3.41 -1.03 -3.41
C LEU A 116 2.13 -0.20 -3.58
N ILE A 117 2.19 0.95 -4.25
CA ILE A 117 1.01 1.76 -4.60
C ILE A 117 0.06 0.96 -5.51
N LEU A 118 0.60 0.32 -6.55
CA LEU A 118 -0.19 -0.48 -7.48
C LEU A 118 -0.85 -1.68 -6.77
N ALA A 119 -0.10 -2.36 -5.90
CA ALA A 119 -0.61 -3.47 -5.11
C ALA A 119 -1.69 -3.02 -4.12
N ALA A 120 -1.49 -1.91 -3.41
CA ALA A 120 -2.47 -1.35 -2.47
C ALA A 120 -3.78 -0.97 -3.18
N ASN A 121 -3.68 -0.42 -4.39
CA ASN A 121 -4.85 -0.12 -5.21
C ASN A 121 -5.53 -1.39 -5.72
N TYR A 122 -4.77 -2.37 -6.22
CA TYR A 122 -5.30 -3.65 -6.71
C TYR A 122 -6.02 -4.44 -5.62
N LEU A 123 -5.43 -4.48 -4.41
CA LEU A 123 -5.96 -5.19 -3.25
C LEU A 123 -7.05 -4.39 -2.52
N ASP A 124 -7.31 -3.16 -2.92
CA ASP A 124 -8.23 -2.22 -2.28
C ASP A 124 -7.95 -2.06 -0.77
N ILE A 125 -6.69 -1.71 -0.45
CA ILE A 125 -6.22 -1.40 0.90
C ILE A 125 -6.03 0.11 1.01
N LYS A 126 -7.11 0.83 1.27
CA LYS A 126 -7.13 2.29 1.28
C LYS A 126 -6.09 2.93 2.23
N PRO A 127 -5.90 2.48 3.49
CA PRO A 127 -4.89 3.09 4.36
C PRO A 127 -3.46 2.96 3.82
N LEU A 128 -3.12 1.82 3.21
CA LEU A 128 -1.81 1.60 2.60
C LEU A 128 -1.63 2.47 1.35
N LEU A 129 -2.66 2.58 0.52
CA LEU A 129 -2.65 3.44 -0.66
C LEU A 129 -2.46 4.91 -0.28
N ASP A 130 -3.21 5.39 0.72
CA ASP A 130 -3.10 6.77 1.22
C ASP A 130 -1.69 7.05 1.78
N LEU A 131 -1.11 6.12 2.53
CA LEU A 131 0.23 6.24 3.09
C LEU A 131 1.31 6.29 2.01
N ALA A 132 1.29 5.35 1.06
CA ALA A 132 2.28 5.28 -0.01
C ALA A 132 2.18 6.50 -0.96
N CYS A 133 0.95 6.96 -1.26
CA CYS A 133 0.74 8.20 -2.02
C CYS A 133 1.22 9.44 -1.24
N ALA A 134 1.03 9.47 0.08
CA ALA A 134 1.55 10.56 0.92
C ALA A 134 3.08 10.62 0.89
N LYS A 135 3.77 9.45 0.86
CA LYS A 135 5.22 9.40 0.68
C LYS A 135 5.66 10.05 -0.63
N VAL A 136 5.03 9.69 -1.75
CA VAL A 136 5.31 10.33 -3.05
C VAL A 136 5.04 11.84 -2.99
N ALA A 137 3.91 12.25 -2.40
CA ALA A 137 3.58 13.67 -2.24
C ALA A 137 4.62 14.43 -1.40
N SER A 138 5.15 13.82 -0.32
CA SER A 138 6.22 14.41 0.50
C SER A 138 7.53 14.58 -0.28
N MET A 139 7.82 13.65 -1.20
CA MET A 139 9.01 13.69 -2.05
C MET A 139 8.98 14.80 -3.11
N ILE A 140 7.80 15.18 -3.59
CA ILE A 140 7.64 16.21 -4.64
C ILE A 140 7.33 17.60 -4.07
N LYS A 141 6.81 17.67 -2.84
CA LYS A 141 6.37 18.94 -2.25
C LYS A 141 7.52 19.95 -2.14
N GLY A 142 7.33 21.13 -2.73
CA GLY A 142 8.30 22.23 -2.72
C GLY A 142 9.50 22.04 -3.65
N LYS A 143 9.53 20.99 -4.48
CA LYS A 143 10.57 20.77 -5.47
C LYS A 143 10.20 21.38 -6.81
N THR A 144 11.23 21.80 -7.56
CA THR A 144 11.08 22.22 -8.95
C THR A 144 10.82 21.03 -9.88
N PRO A 145 10.29 21.23 -11.09
CA PRO A 145 10.10 20.18 -12.07
C PRO A 145 11.38 19.40 -12.38
N GLU A 146 12.52 20.08 -12.43
CA GLU A 146 13.84 19.49 -12.68
C GLU A 146 14.27 18.58 -11.52
N GLU A 147 14.06 19.02 -10.28
CA GLU A 147 14.34 18.22 -9.08
C GLU A 147 13.43 17.00 -8.98
N ILE A 148 12.15 17.13 -9.39
CA ILE A 148 11.21 16.00 -9.42
C ILE A 148 11.67 14.96 -10.45
N ARG A 149 12.04 15.39 -11.67
CA ARG A 149 12.60 14.49 -12.69
C ARG A 149 13.85 13.76 -12.20
N ALA A 150 14.75 14.50 -11.56
CA ALA A 150 15.97 13.91 -10.99
C ALA A 150 15.65 12.89 -9.87
N THR A 151 14.70 13.21 -9.00
CA THR A 151 14.27 12.33 -7.90
C THR A 151 13.71 11.00 -8.42
N PHE A 152 12.95 11.03 -9.52
CA PHE A 152 12.32 9.82 -10.09
C PHE A 152 13.05 9.24 -11.30
N GLY A 153 14.24 9.72 -11.63
CA GLY A 153 15.05 9.21 -12.74
C GLY A 153 14.41 9.41 -14.11
N VAL A 154 13.55 10.42 -14.27
CA VAL A 154 12.92 10.73 -15.56
C VAL A 154 13.92 11.39 -16.48
N THR A 155 14.35 10.65 -17.51
CA THR A 155 15.36 11.11 -18.49
C THR A 155 14.76 11.76 -19.73
N ALA A 156 13.45 11.63 -19.94
CA ALA A 156 12.77 12.27 -21.06
C ALA A 156 12.72 13.79 -20.84
N GLU A 157 13.39 14.52 -21.71
CA GLU A 157 13.31 15.98 -21.77
C GLU A 157 12.17 16.37 -22.73
N PHE A 158 11.42 17.41 -22.35
CA PHE A 158 10.47 18.02 -23.27
C PHE A 158 11.23 18.82 -24.33
N THR A 159 10.68 18.87 -25.52
CA THR A 159 11.18 19.84 -26.52
C THR A 159 10.88 21.26 -26.04
N PRO A 160 11.64 22.27 -26.50
CA PRO A 160 11.37 23.67 -26.13
C PRO A 160 9.94 24.12 -26.43
N GLU A 161 9.34 23.56 -27.50
CA GLU A 161 7.95 23.85 -27.89
C GLU A 161 6.96 23.24 -26.89
N GLU A 162 7.21 22.00 -26.43
CA GLU A 162 6.39 21.34 -25.41
C GLU A 162 6.49 22.04 -24.06
N GLU A 163 7.69 22.45 -23.66
CA GLU A 163 7.89 23.22 -22.41
C GLU A 163 7.14 24.55 -22.45
N GLN A 164 7.19 25.25 -23.58
CA GLN A 164 6.47 26.51 -23.73
C GLN A 164 4.95 26.31 -23.66
N MET A 165 4.44 25.26 -24.31
CA MET A 165 3.01 24.92 -24.28
C MET A 165 2.54 24.60 -22.86
N ILE A 166 3.29 23.76 -22.14
CA ILE A 166 2.98 23.40 -20.74
C ILE A 166 3.01 24.65 -19.86
N ARG A 167 3.98 25.54 -20.04
CA ARG A 167 4.08 26.78 -19.27
C ARG A 167 2.90 27.73 -19.56
N GLU A 168 2.49 27.84 -20.81
CA GLU A 168 1.34 28.67 -21.20
C GLU A 168 0.02 28.11 -20.63
N GLU A 169 -0.17 26.78 -20.68
CA GLU A 169 -1.36 26.12 -20.12
C GLU A 169 -1.43 26.26 -18.59
N ASN A 170 -0.29 26.34 -17.90
CA ASN A 170 -0.23 26.45 -16.44
C ASN A 170 0.05 27.87 -15.94
N LYS A 171 0.00 28.88 -16.80
CA LYS A 171 0.28 30.28 -16.44
C LYS A 171 -0.59 30.81 -15.30
N TRP A 172 -1.80 30.28 -15.15
CA TRP A 172 -2.72 30.61 -14.08
C TRP A 172 -2.20 30.27 -12.66
N ILE A 173 -1.20 29.38 -12.55
CA ILE A 173 -0.57 29.02 -11.25
C ILE A 173 0.41 30.12 -10.81
N GLU A 174 1.02 30.86 -11.75
CA GLU A 174 1.99 31.92 -11.43
C GLU A 174 1.30 33.18 -10.87
N ASP A 175 -0.03 33.27 -11.02
CA ASP A 175 -0.84 34.40 -10.55
C ASP A 175 -1.49 34.14 -9.16
N LEU A 176 -1.18 32.98 -8.50
CA LEU A 176 -1.64 32.59 -7.16
C LEU A 176 -0.57 32.81 -6.09
#